data_9f6130d4f6ef0483ad4519ccce50acd4
#
_entry.id   9f6130d4f6ef0483ad4519ccce50acd4
#
_cell.length_a   1.000
_cell.length_b   1.000
_cell.length_c   1.000
_cell.angle_alpha   90.00
_cell.angle_beta   90.00
_cell.angle_gamma   90.00
#
_symmetry.space_group_name_H-M   'P 1'
#
loop_
_entity.id
_entity.type
_entity.pdbx_description
1 polymer ?
#
loop_
_entity_poly.entity_id
_entity_poly.type
_entity_poly.pdbx_seq_one_letter_code
_entity_poly.pdbx_strand_id
1 'polypeptide(L)'
;MKVQGQTAIRFESGPAQVSLLELYTSEGCSSCPPAEAWLSTLSQNAQLWRAVVPVAFHVDYWDNLGWKDGFSSREFTQRQRLYATSWGSDSVYTPAFVLNGLEWRGWGRTLPGSENPQAGKLVVQVTGSHLKISYSPMRSSGPYVAAIAPLKMNATSHVTAGENDGRTLAHQFIALNLVRTDLSESGDSFGADLSYPIDRADALAVWVTRSGSLTPIQAAGGLLR
;
A
#
# COMPACT_ATOMS: atom_id res chain seq x y z
N MET A 1 -1.09 -4.27 39.64
CA MET A 1 -1.68 -4.14 38.29
C MET A 1 -0.84 -4.99 37.34
N LYS A 2 -1.39 -6.08 36.80
CA LYS A 2 -0.71 -6.86 35.73
C LYS A 2 -0.82 -6.05 34.46
N VAL A 3 0.29 -5.55 33.95
CA VAL A 3 0.39 -5.03 32.59
C VAL A 3 0.12 -6.22 31.67
N GLN A 4 -1.06 -6.29 31.07
CA GLN A 4 -1.32 -7.25 30.00
C GLN A 4 -0.35 -6.90 28.87
N GLY A 5 0.66 -7.77 28.64
CA GLY A 5 1.58 -7.62 27.53
C GLY A 5 0.80 -7.64 26.22
N GLN A 6 0.79 -6.53 25.48
CA GLN A 6 0.22 -6.50 24.14
C GLN A 6 0.95 -7.53 23.28
N THR A 7 0.20 -8.43 22.67
CA THR A 7 0.77 -9.44 21.77
C THR A 7 1.36 -8.74 20.56
N ALA A 8 2.63 -8.97 20.29
CA ALA A 8 3.29 -8.44 19.11
C ALA A 8 2.78 -9.17 17.85
N ILE A 9 2.30 -8.41 16.88
CA ILE A 9 1.93 -8.91 15.55
C ILE A 9 3.20 -8.85 14.68
N ARG A 10 3.41 -9.88 13.86
CA ARG A 10 4.59 -9.97 13.00
C ARG A 10 4.18 -10.31 11.58
N PHE A 11 4.65 -9.50 10.62
CA PHE A 11 4.59 -9.76 9.19
C PHE A 11 6.01 -9.98 8.67
N GLU A 12 6.17 -10.88 7.71
CA GLU A 12 7.47 -11.05 7.06
C GLU A 12 7.35 -11.53 5.62
N SER A 13 8.24 -11.06 4.77
CA SER A 13 8.42 -11.61 3.44
C SER A 13 9.39 -12.79 3.48
N GLY A 14 9.32 -13.65 2.44
CA GLY A 14 10.41 -14.56 2.08
C GLY A 14 11.58 -13.80 1.42
N PRO A 15 12.60 -14.52 0.90
CA PRO A 15 13.69 -13.92 0.14
C PRO A 15 13.27 -13.43 -1.25
N ALA A 16 12.25 -14.05 -1.85
CA ALA A 16 11.66 -13.61 -3.10
C ALA A 16 10.81 -12.35 -2.89
N GLN A 17 10.73 -11.51 -3.90
CA GLN A 17 9.93 -10.29 -3.84
C GLN A 17 8.45 -10.62 -3.65
N VAL A 18 7.84 -9.99 -2.65
CA VAL A 18 6.41 -9.83 -2.54
C VAL A 18 6.04 -8.58 -3.33
N SER A 19 5.15 -8.70 -4.27
CA SER A 19 4.77 -7.58 -5.14
C SER A 19 3.92 -6.56 -4.41
N LEU A 20 4.22 -5.28 -4.59
CA LEU A 20 3.33 -4.19 -4.20
C LEU A 20 2.39 -3.88 -5.39
N LEU A 21 1.08 -3.98 -5.15
CA LEU A 21 0.04 -3.61 -6.11
C LEU A 21 -0.70 -2.38 -5.60
N GLU A 22 -0.51 -1.26 -6.27
CA GLU A 22 -1.17 -0.01 -5.95
C GLU A 22 -2.32 0.24 -6.93
N LEU A 23 -3.48 0.62 -6.41
CA LEU A 23 -4.61 1.14 -7.19
C LEU A 23 -4.77 2.62 -6.86
N TYR A 24 -4.78 3.48 -7.86
CA TYR A 24 -5.20 4.87 -7.75
C TYR A 24 -6.65 4.98 -8.19
N THR A 25 -7.53 5.43 -7.29
CA THR A 25 -8.99 5.40 -7.43
C THR A 25 -9.64 6.63 -6.81
N SER A 26 -10.94 6.78 -6.95
CA SER A 26 -11.75 7.77 -6.26
C SER A 26 -13.22 7.36 -6.27
N GLU A 27 -13.95 7.66 -5.19
CA GLU A 27 -15.40 7.52 -5.14
C GLU A 27 -16.12 8.45 -6.16
N GLY A 28 -15.47 9.54 -6.57
CA GLY A 28 -15.97 10.46 -7.59
C GLY A 28 -15.85 9.96 -9.03
N CYS A 29 -15.10 8.88 -9.28
CA CYS A 29 -14.79 8.36 -10.60
C CYS A 29 -15.75 7.21 -10.97
N SER A 30 -16.61 7.37 -11.98
CA SER A 30 -17.61 6.36 -12.37
C SER A 30 -17.02 5.09 -12.97
N SER A 31 -15.80 5.14 -13.52
CA SER A 31 -15.08 4.00 -14.07
C SER A 31 -14.25 3.22 -13.03
N CYS A 32 -14.14 3.72 -11.79
CA CYS A 32 -13.33 3.11 -10.75
C CYS A 32 -13.94 1.87 -10.07
N PRO A 33 -15.27 1.78 -9.85
CA PRO A 33 -15.86 0.67 -9.09
C PRO A 33 -15.54 -0.73 -9.63
N PRO A 34 -15.47 -0.99 -10.94
CA PRO A 34 -15.06 -2.32 -11.44
C PRO A 34 -13.60 -2.69 -11.07
N ALA A 35 -12.69 -1.71 -11.05
CA ALA A 35 -11.30 -1.91 -10.68
C ALA A 35 -11.16 -2.19 -9.17
N GLU A 36 -11.89 -1.47 -8.32
CA GLU A 36 -11.96 -1.71 -6.89
C GLU A 36 -12.60 -3.07 -6.56
N ALA A 37 -13.67 -3.44 -7.28
CA ALA A 37 -14.28 -4.76 -7.13
C ALA A 37 -13.28 -5.88 -7.46
N TRP A 38 -12.48 -5.74 -8.52
CA TRP A 38 -11.43 -6.69 -8.84
C TRP A 38 -10.35 -6.71 -7.75
N LEU A 39 -9.86 -5.56 -7.30
CA LEU A 39 -8.88 -5.49 -6.19
C LEU A 39 -9.42 -6.18 -4.93
N SER A 40 -10.70 -6.00 -4.64
CA SER A 40 -11.37 -6.59 -3.47
C SER A 40 -11.37 -8.11 -3.50
N THR A 41 -11.34 -8.76 -4.68
CA THR A 41 -11.24 -10.22 -4.79
C THR A 41 -9.95 -10.76 -4.19
N LEU A 42 -8.89 -9.94 -4.11
CA LEU A 42 -7.62 -10.32 -3.52
C LEU A 42 -7.74 -10.59 -2.01
N SER A 43 -8.77 -10.08 -1.34
CA SER A 43 -9.03 -10.37 0.08
C SER A 43 -9.25 -11.86 0.36
N GLN A 44 -9.69 -12.64 -0.65
CA GLN A 44 -9.90 -14.08 -0.57
C GLN A 44 -8.80 -14.88 -1.29
N ASN A 45 -7.77 -14.21 -1.79
CA ASN A 45 -6.70 -14.86 -2.53
C ASN A 45 -5.66 -15.47 -1.57
N ALA A 46 -5.30 -16.74 -1.79
CA ALA A 46 -4.30 -17.43 -0.97
C ALA A 46 -2.88 -16.78 -1.04
N GLN A 47 -2.62 -15.96 -2.05
CA GLN A 47 -1.36 -15.24 -2.22
C GLN A 47 -1.35 -13.89 -1.50
N LEU A 48 -2.49 -13.42 -0.96
CA LEU A 48 -2.56 -12.18 -0.20
C LEU A 48 -1.54 -12.20 0.95
N TRP A 49 -0.80 -11.12 1.09
CA TRP A 49 0.31 -10.90 2.03
C TRP A 49 1.53 -11.83 1.85
N ARG A 50 1.44 -12.85 1.01
CA ARG A 50 2.53 -13.81 0.73
C ARG A 50 3.27 -13.53 -0.56
N ALA A 51 2.54 -13.18 -1.62
CA ALA A 51 3.09 -12.87 -2.93
C ALA A 51 2.67 -11.48 -3.42
N VAL A 52 1.62 -10.90 -2.84
CA VAL A 52 1.12 -9.56 -3.17
C VAL A 52 0.64 -8.82 -1.93
N VAL A 53 0.98 -7.54 -1.86
CA VAL A 53 0.47 -6.55 -0.90
C VAL A 53 -0.30 -5.50 -1.70
N PRO A 54 -1.66 -5.52 -1.66
CA PRO A 54 -2.48 -4.52 -2.32
C PRO A 54 -2.67 -3.28 -1.46
N VAL A 55 -2.72 -2.11 -2.11
CA VAL A 55 -3.00 -0.81 -1.49
C VAL A 55 -3.86 0.03 -2.45
N ALA A 56 -5.00 0.54 -1.97
CA ALA A 56 -5.83 1.48 -2.71
C ALA A 56 -5.58 2.91 -2.21
N PHE A 57 -5.12 3.77 -3.08
CA PHE A 57 -4.88 5.19 -2.85
C PHE A 57 -6.00 6.00 -3.48
N HIS A 58 -6.82 6.65 -2.65
CA HIS A 58 -7.88 7.54 -3.11
C HIS A 58 -7.32 8.92 -3.42
N VAL A 59 -7.44 9.34 -4.67
CA VAL A 59 -6.91 10.62 -5.17
C VAL A 59 -7.92 11.75 -5.02
N ASP A 60 -7.43 12.99 -4.82
CA ASP A 60 -8.27 14.14 -4.49
C ASP A 60 -8.72 15.00 -5.69
N TYR A 61 -8.22 14.72 -6.90
CA TYR A 61 -8.53 15.57 -8.05
C TYR A 61 -9.97 15.37 -8.61
N TRP A 62 -10.71 14.38 -8.10
CA TRP A 62 -12.14 14.19 -8.35
C TRP A 62 -13.04 14.95 -7.38
N ASP A 63 -12.52 15.38 -6.22
CA ASP A 63 -13.32 15.96 -5.12
C ASP A 63 -14.07 17.25 -5.49
N ASN A 64 -13.61 17.94 -6.55
CA ASN A 64 -14.25 19.17 -7.03
C ASN A 64 -15.40 18.93 -8.01
N LEU A 65 -15.74 17.67 -8.31
CA LEU A 65 -16.77 17.29 -9.29
C LEU A 65 -18.10 16.87 -8.63
N GLY A 66 -18.38 17.41 -7.46
CA GLY A 66 -19.67 17.28 -6.77
C GLY A 66 -19.66 16.32 -5.56
N TRP A 67 -18.70 15.40 -5.47
CA TRP A 67 -18.53 14.47 -4.33
C TRP A 67 -17.13 14.58 -3.78
N LYS A 68 -17.02 14.76 -2.46
CA LYS A 68 -15.74 14.70 -1.76
C LYS A 68 -15.53 13.31 -1.20
N ASP A 69 -14.54 12.61 -1.71
CA ASP A 69 -14.14 11.28 -1.24
C ASP A 69 -13.54 11.36 0.16
N GLY A 70 -14.14 10.66 1.12
CA GLY A 70 -13.71 10.66 2.52
C GLY A 70 -12.33 10.04 2.76
N PHE A 71 -11.80 9.28 1.80
CA PHE A 71 -10.50 8.63 1.86
C PHE A 71 -9.44 9.33 1.01
N SER A 72 -9.82 10.35 0.23
CA SER A 72 -8.91 11.04 -0.67
C SER A 72 -7.81 11.80 0.06
N SER A 73 -6.63 11.83 -0.54
CA SER A 73 -5.51 12.63 -0.06
C SER A 73 -4.71 13.23 -1.21
N ARG A 74 -4.31 14.49 -1.03
CA ARG A 74 -3.38 15.17 -1.93
C ARG A 74 -2.02 14.44 -2.02
N GLU A 75 -1.58 13.81 -0.93
CA GLU A 75 -0.35 13.02 -0.91
C GLU A 75 -0.43 11.83 -1.87
N PHE A 76 -1.58 11.17 -1.96
CA PHE A 76 -1.80 10.05 -2.86
C PHE A 76 -1.81 10.50 -4.32
N THR A 77 -2.43 11.64 -4.62
CA THR A 77 -2.35 12.28 -5.94
C THR A 77 -0.91 12.64 -6.30
N GLN A 78 -0.13 13.18 -5.37
CA GLN A 78 1.27 13.51 -5.60
C GLN A 78 2.10 12.25 -5.88
N ARG A 79 1.87 11.16 -5.15
CA ARG A 79 2.53 9.88 -5.40
C ARG A 79 2.24 9.35 -6.81
N GLN A 80 0.98 9.42 -7.25
CA GLN A 80 0.60 9.04 -8.62
C GLN A 80 1.32 9.89 -9.67
N ARG A 81 1.39 11.21 -9.46
CA ARG A 81 2.10 12.13 -10.35
C ARG A 81 3.60 11.85 -10.43
N LEU A 82 4.22 11.47 -9.32
CA LEU A 82 5.63 11.06 -9.31
C LEU A 82 5.84 9.81 -10.18
N TYR A 83 4.93 8.84 -10.15
CA TYR A 83 4.98 7.70 -11.06
C TYR A 83 4.82 8.14 -12.51
N ALA A 84 3.80 8.94 -12.84
CA ALA A 84 3.60 9.44 -14.20
C ALA A 84 4.87 10.14 -14.74
N THR A 85 5.46 11.04 -13.94
CA THR A 85 6.72 11.71 -14.28
C THR A 85 7.86 10.72 -14.50
N SER A 86 7.99 9.68 -13.66
CA SER A 86 9.05 8.67 -13.80
C SER A 86 8.92 7.84 -15.08
N TRP A 87 7.71 7.75 -15.63
CA TRP A 87 7.41 7.06 -16.89
C TRP A 87 7.41 8.00 -18.11
N GLY A 88 7.71 9.30 -17.91
CA GLY A 88 7.67 10.32 -18.98
C GLY A 88 6.25 10.71 -19.41
N SER A 89 5.25 10.55 -18.52
CA SER A 89 3.86 10.95 -18.77
C SER A 89 3.54 12.27 -18.06
N ASP A 90 2.82 13.15 -18.76
CA ASP A 90 2.33 14.43 -18.22
C ASP A 90 0.94 14.31 -17.57
N SER A 91 0.32 13.15 -17.65
CA SER A 91 -1.06 12.94 -17.18
C SER A 91 -1.18 11.80 -16.18
N VAL A 92 -2.17 11.91 -15.30
CA VAL A 92 -2.64 10.87 -14.40
C VAL A 92 -4.10 10.57 -14.70
N TYR A 93 -4.55 9.36 -14.37
CA TYR A 93 -5.92 8.92 -14.60
C TYR A 93 -6.37 7.91 -13.53
N THR A 94 -7.66 7.72 -13.42
CA THR A 94 -8.25 6.65 -12.61
C THR A 94 -9.27 5.84 -13.42
N PRO A 95 -9.43 4.53 -13.12
CA PRO A 95 -8.58 3.76 -12.22
C PRO A 95 -7.21 3.47 -12.86
N ALA A 96 -6.12 3.62 -12.09
CA ALA A 96 -4.77 3.28 -12.53
C ALA A 96 -4.12 2.28 -11.58
N PHE A 97 -3.58 1.19 -12.13
CA PHE A 97 -2.82 0.21 -11.35
C PHE A 97 -1.32 0.38 -11.57
N VAL A 98 -0.58 0.24 -10.49
CA VAL A 98 0.89 0.19 -10.47
C VAL A 98 1.32 -1.10 -9.81
N LEU A 99 2.11 -1.91 -10.51
CA LEU A 99 2.68 -3.14 -10.00
C LEU A 99 4.21 -2.98 -9.92
N ASN A 100 4.75 -3.07 -8.72
CA ASN A 100 6.19 -2.93 -8.46
C ASN A 100 6.82 -1.67 -9.09
N GLY A 101 6.08 -0.54 -9.08
CA GLY A 101 6.55 0.74 -9.60
C GLY A 101 6.32 0.97 -11.10
N LEU A 102 5.75 0.00 -11.82
CA LEU A 102 5.42 0.11 -13.25
C LEU A 102 3.92 0.18 -13.47
N GLU A 103 3.48 0.98 -14.45
CA GLU A 103 2.09 1.00 -14.87
C GLU A 103 1.65 -0.41 -15.29
N TRP A 104 0.52 -0.86 -14.74
CA TRP A 104 0.03 -2.20 -15.00
C TRP A 104 -1.43 -2.19 -15.47
N ARG A 105 -1.66 -2.59 -16.71
CA ARG A 105 -2.98 -2.63 -17.34
C ARG A 105 -3.59 -4.04 -17.39
N GLY A 106 -3.02 -4.96 -16.63
CA GLY A 106 -3.44 -6.38 -16.62
C GLY A 106 -4.48 -6.74 -15.57
N TRP A 107 -5.10 -5.77 -14.87
CA TRP A 107 -6.13 -6.03 -13.88
C TRP A 107 -7.34 -6.75 -14.51
N GLY A 108 -8.04 -7.57 -13.72
CA GLY A 108 -9.03 -8.50 -14.25
C GLY A 108 -8.44 -9.84 -14.71
N ARG A 109 -7.10 -9.99 -14.71
CA ARG A 109 -6.38 -11.23 -15.02
C ARG A 109 -5.62 -11.74 -13.80
N THR A 110 -4.96 -12.89 -13.95
CA THR A 110 -4.06 -13.41 -12.92
C THR A 110 -2.87 -12.46 -12.72
N LEU A 111 -2.54 -12.19 -11.46
CA LEU A 111 -1.34 -11.43 -11.11
C LEU A 111 -0.08 -12.14 -11.61
N PRO A 112 0.86 -11.43 -12.22
CA PRO A 112 2.15 -12.01 -12.57
C PRO A 112 2.89 -12.46 -11.30
N GLY A 113 3.64 -13.53 -11.40
CA GLY A 113 4.53 -13.97 -10.32
C GLY A 113 5.67 -12.98 -10.07
N SER A 114 6.36 -13.13 -8.96
CA SER A 114 7.55 -12.33 -8.66
C SER A 114 8.68 -12.66 -9.63
N GLU A 115 9.29 -11.64 -10.22
CA GLU A 115 10.43 -11.76 -11.12
C GLU A 115 11.79 -11.71 -10.39
N ASN A 116 11.80 -11.27 -9.12
CA ASN A 116 13.02 -11.14 -8.32
C ASN A 116 13.06 -12.17 -7.17
N PRO A 117 13.80 -13.28 -7.34
CA PRO A 117 13.91 -14.31 -6.30
C PRO A 117 14.83 -13.90 -5.15
N GLN A 118 15.57 -12.79 -5.26
CA GLN A 118 16.58 -12.32 -4.32
C GLN A 118 16.33 -10.89 -3.83
N ALA A 119 15.10 -10.56 -3.52
CA ALA A 119 14.71 -9.23 -3.03
C ALA A 119 15.16 -8.95 -1.59
N GLY A 120 15.53 -9.98 -0.83
CA GLY A 120 15.85 -9.86 0.58
C GLY A 120 14.62 -10.02 1.48
N LYS A 121 14.85 -10.04 2.79
CA LYS A 121 13.79 -10.29 3.79
C LYS A 121 13.38 -8.99 4.48
N LEU A 122 12.10 -8.67 4.44
CA LEU A 122 11.48 -7.58 5.19
C LEU A 122 10.68 -8.17 6.36
N VAL A 123 10.94 -7.66 7.56
CA VAL A 123 10.24 -8.04 8.80
C VAL A 123 9.64 -6.79 9.43
N VAL A 124 8.38 -6.86 9.79
CA VAL A 124 7.65 -5.81 10.49
C VAL A 124 7.05 -6.38 11.77
N GLN A 125 7.37 -5.78 12.89
CA GLN A 125 6.79 -6.11 14.19
C GLN A 125 5.96 -4.94 14.68
N VAL A 126 4.75 -5.21 15.16
CA VAL A 126 3.79 -4.21 15.61
C VAL A 126 3.40 -4.53 17.05
N THR A 127 3.57 -3.57 17.94
CA THR A 127 3.15 -3.68 19.34
C THR A 127 2.43 -2.39 19.74
N GLY A 128 1.10 -2.43 19.80
CA GLY A 128 0.31 -1.21 19.93
C GLY A 128 0.57 -0.26 18.76
N SER A 129 0.98 0.97 19.06
CA SER A 129 1.37 1.97 18.05
C SER A 129 2.86 1.92 17.68
N HIS A 130 3.61 0.95 18.19
CA HIS A 130 5.04 0.85 17.98
C HIS A 130 5.36 -0.12 16.84
N LEU A 131 6.11 0.36 15.85
CA LEU A 131 6.52 -0.40 14.66
C LEU A 131 8.04 -0.56 14.66
N LYS A 132 8.50 -1.80 14.58
CA LYS A 132 9.90 -2.13 14.31
C LYS A 132 10.02 -2.76 12.94
N ILE A 133 10.77 -2.12 12.06
CA ILE A 133 11.00 -2.55 10.67
C ILE A 133 12.44 -3.01 10.56
N SER A 134 12.66 -4.17 9.93
CA SER A 134 14.00 -4.68 9.63
C SER A 134 14.02 -5.25 8.23
N TYR A 135 14.95 -4.78 7.42
CA TYR A 135 15.16 -5.24 6.05
C TYR A 135 16.58 -5.80 5.91
N SER A 136 16.69 -7.04 5.47
CA SER A 136 17.95 -7.74 5.20
C SER A 136 18.07 -7.99 3.69
N PRO A 137 18.76 -7.11 2.93
CA PRO A 137 18.96 -7.30 1.50
C PRO A 137 19.84 -8.52 1.23
N MET A 138 19.64 -9.20 0.10
CA MET A 138 20.55 -10.28 -0.33
C MET A 138 21.92 -9.75 -0.78
N ARG A 139 21.98 -8.49 -1.19
CA ARG A 139 23.21 -7.76 -1.52
C ARG A 139 23.10 -6.37 -0.88
N SER A 140 24.03 -6.05 0.00
CA SER A 140 24.04 -4.74 0.66
C SER A 140 24.31 -3.63 -0.35
N SER A 141 23.43 -2.62 -0.40
CA SER A 141 23.58 -1.44 -1.25
C SER A 141 22.54 -0.36 -0.87
N GLY A 142 22.50 0.04 0.43
CA GLY A 142 21.67 1.17 0.88
C GLY A 142 22.05 2.49 0.19
N PRO A 143 21.43 3.62 0.53
CA PRO A 143 20.43 3.78 1.57
C PRO A 143 19.02 3.33 1.16
N TYR A 144 18.25 2.89 2.15
CA TYR A 144 16.89 2.40 1.97
C TYR A 144 15.89 3.27 2.73
N VAL A 145 14.66 3.30 2.20
CA VAL A 145 13.49 3.96 2.80
C VAL A 145 12.37 2.94 2.94
N ALA A 146 11.76 2.86 4.10
CA ALA A 146 10.51 2.15 4.28
C ALA A 146 9.34 3.10 4.10
N ALA A 147 8.33 2.65 3.36
CA ALA A 147 7.03 3.29 3.29
C ALA A 147 6.00 2.43 4.03
N ILE A 148 5.11 3.06 4.76
CA ILE A 148 4.18 2.45 5.70
C ILE A 148 2.80 3.01 5.39
N ALA A 149 1.84 2.14 5.05
CA ALA A 149 0.45 2.49 4.84
C ALA A 149 -0.45 1.69 5.78
N PRO A 150 -1.04 2.30 6.81
CA PRO A 150 -2.17 1.73 7.53
C PRO A 150 -3.37 1.59 6.60
N LEU A 151 -4.03 0.43 6.62
CA LEU A 151 -5.09 0.11 5.69
C LEU A 151 -6.45 -0.07 6.40
N LYS A 152 -7.49 0.49 5.81
CA LYS A 152 -8.88 0.19 6.13
C LYS A 152 -9.37 -0.94 5.24
N MET A 153 -10.02 -1.93 5.87
CA MET A 153 -10.66 -3.06 5.18
C MET A 153 -12.16 -2.97 5.33
N ASN A 154 -12.89 -3.56 4.39
CA ASN A 154 -14.35 -3.69 4.44
C ASN A 154 -15.10 -2.36 4.70
N ALA A 155 -14.61 -1.27 4.13
CA ALA A 155 -15.30 0.01 4.22
C ALA A 155 -16.44 0.10 3.20
N THR A 156 -17.45 0.90 3.53
CA THR A 156 -18.60 1.16 2.66
C THR A 156 -18.89 2.64 2.69
N SER A 157 -19.12 3.23 1.51
CA SER A 157 -19.53 4.62 1.35
C SER A 157 -20.85 4.71 0.60
N HIS A 158 -21.71 5.60 1.05
CA HIS A 158 -22.94 5.93 0.36
C HIS A 158 -22.76 7.29 -0.34
N VAL A 159 -22.57 7.25 -1.65
CA VAL A 159 -22.29 8.43 -2.48
C VAL A 159 -23.59 9.15 -2.78
N THR A 160 -23.65 10.45 -2.48
CA THR A 160 -24.89 11.24 -2.62
C THR A 160 -24.76 12.40 -3.60
N ALA A 161 -23.69 12.43 -4.40
CA ALA A 161 -23.48 13.41 -5.47
C ALA A 161 -22.39 12.95 -6.44
N GLY A 162 -22.22 13.66 -7.57
CA GLY A 162 -21.19 13.36 -8.58
C GLY A 162 -21.53 12.18 -9.47
N GLU A 163 -20.53 11.60 -10.14
CA GLU A 163 -20.74 10.56 -11.16
C GLU A 163 -21.27 9.22 -10.59
N ASN A 164 -21.07 8.97 -9.30
CA ASN A 164 -21.54 7.78 -8.61
C ASN A 164 -22.74 8.05 -7.69
N ASP A 165 -23.48 9.14 -7.89
CA ASP A 165 -24.66 9.50 -7.09
C ASP A 165 -25.63 8.33 -6.93
N GLY A 166 -26.15 8.13 -5.71
CA GLY A 166 -27.06 7.06 -5.32
C GLY A 166 -26.42 5.68 -5.15
N ARG A 167 -25.12 5.52 -5.41
CA ARG A 167 -24.44 4.22 -5.29
C ARG A 167 -23.89 3.99 -3.89
N THR A 168 -23.92 2.72 -3.46
CA THR A 168 -23.15 2.25 -2.31
C THR A 168 -21.91 1.55 -2.82
N LEU A 169 -20.74 2.09 -2.48
CA LEU A 169 -19.45 1.58 -2.88
C LEU A 169 -18.83 0.78 -1.73
N ALA A 170 -18.23 -0.36 -2.06
CA ALA A 170 -17.51 -1.20 -1.12
C ALA A 170 -16.01 -1.16 -1.43
N HIS A 171 -15.20 -0.98 -0.41
CA HIS A 171 -13.77 -0.74 -0.54
C HIS A 171 -12.94 -1.73 0.30
N GLN A 172 -11.76 -2.07 -0.22
CA GLN A 172 -10.77 -2.91 0.45
C GLN A 172 -9.38 -2.26 0.30
N PHE A 173 -8.49 -2.52 1.25
CA PHE A 173 -7.09 -2.12 1.21
C PHE A 173 -6.87 -0.60 1.10
N ILE A 174 -7.80 0.22 1.61
CA ILE A 174 -7.74 1.68 1.53
C ILE A 174 -6.59 2.20 2.38
N ALA A 175 -5.63 2.89 1.79
CA ALA A 175 -4.61 3.62 2.53
C ALA A 175 -5.26 4.76 3.33
N LEU A 176 -5.11 4.73 4.66
CA LEU A 176 -5.55 5.82 5.53
C LEU A 176 -4.52 6.95 5.59
N ASN A 177 -3.28 6.60 5.36
CA ASN A 177 -2.15 7.53 5.31
C ASN A 177 -0.96 6.87 4.64
N LEU A 178 0.11 7.62 4.38
CA LEU A 178 1.38 7.14 3.89
C LEU A 178 2.52 7.83 4.63
N VAL A 179 3.35 7.06 5.32
CA VAL A 179 4.54 7.56 6.02
C VAL A 179 5.78 6.95 5.42
N ARG A 180 6.85 7.72 5.37
CA ARG A 180 8.17 7.27 4.91
C ARG A 180 9.20 7.51 5.99
N THR A 181 10.10 6.55 6.17
CA THR A 181 11.20 6.64 7.12
C THR A 181 12.46 6.05 6.52
N ASP A 182 13.59 6.71 6.74
CA ASP A 182 14.90 6.17 6.37
C ASP A 182 15.21 4.95 7.24
N LEU A 183 15.83 3.94 6.66
CA LEU A 183 16.31 2.78 7.38
C LEU A 183 17.79 2.98 7.71
N SER A 184 18.11 2.90 9.00
CA SER A 184 19.49 2.97 9.51
C SER A 184 20.18 1.61 9.36
N GLU A 185 21.43 1.62 8.91
CA GLU A 185 22.26 0.42 8.80
C GLU A 185 22.63 -0.15 10.17
N SER A 186 22.54 -1.47 10.30
CA SER A 186 22.91 -2.21 11.50
C SER A 186 23.44 -3.60 11.11
N GLY A 187 24.74 -3.73 10.98
CA GLY A 187 25.38 -4.92 10.41
C GLY A 187 24.91 -5.19 8.98
N ASP A 188 24.43 -6.40 8.71
CA ASP A 188 23.93 -6.81 7.39
C ASP A 188 22.45 -6.45 7.15
N SER A 189 21.86 -5.65 8.02
CA SER A 189 20.45 -5.25 7.94
C SER A 189 20.26 -3.74 8.05
N PHE A 190 19.08 -3.28 7.66
CA PHE A 190 18.63 -1.91 7.73
C PHE A 190 17.32 -1.85 8.51
N GLY A 191 17.17 -0.93 9.45
CA GLY A 191 16.00 -0.90 10.30
C GLY A 191 15.54 0.48 10.69
N ALA A 192 14.29 0.55 11.11
CA ALA A 192 13.69 1.71 11.76
C ALA A 192 12.82 1.23 12.92
N ASP A 193 12.72 2.10 13.92
CA ASP A 193 11.93 1.92 15.10
C ASP A 193 11.13 3.21 15.33
N LEU A 194 9.81 3.15 15.23
CA LEU A 194 8.97 4.35 15.25
C LEU A 194 7.63 4.09 15.93
N SER A 195 7.09 5.15 16.55
CA SER A 195 5.70 5.16 17.02
C SER A 195 4.81 5.84 15.99
N TYR A 196 3.78 5.14 15.56
CA TYR A 196 2.82 5.64 14.61
C TYR A 196 1.40 5.15 14.93
N PRO A 197 0.38 6.04 14.97
CA PRO A 197 -0.97 5.64 15.31
C PRO A 197 -1.58 4.77 14.20
N ILE A 198 -1.93 3.54 14.56
CA ILE A 198 -2.56 2.54 13.67
C ILE A 198 -3.89 2.02 14.21
N ASP A 199 -4.42 2.62 15.25
CA ASP A 199 -5.63 2.21 15.97
C ASP A 199 -6.89 2.19 15.10
N ARG A 200 -6.91 2.96 14.01
CA ARG A 200 -8.00 3.00 13.03
C ARG A 200 -7.81 2.03 11.86
N ALA A 201 -6.65 1.38 11.77
CA ALA A 201 -6.32 0.46 10.70
C ALA A 201 -6.76 -0.97 11.02
N ASP A 202 -7.16 -1.70 10.00
CA ASP A 202 -7.47 -3.12 10.06
C ASP A 202 -6.30 -3.98 9.59
N ALA A 203 -5.43 -3.41 8.73
CA ALA A 203 -4.24 -4.05 8.18
C ALA A 203 -3.09 -3.03 8.03
N LEU A 204 -1.90 -3.53 7.76
CA LEU A 204 -0.72 -2.72 7.50
C LEU A 204 -0.03 -3.22 6.24
N ALA A 205 0.37 -2.29 5.36
CA ALA A 205 1.28 -2.52 4.26
C ALA A 205 2.58 -1.75 4.52
N VAL A 206 3.72 -2.43 4.33
CA VAL A 206 5.05 -1.84 4.43
C VAL A 206 5.87 -2.29 3.24
N TRP A 207 6.58 -1.38 2.60
CA TRP A 207 7.50 -1.74 1.52
C TRP A 207 8.79 -0.92 1.60
N VAL A 208 9.83 -1.45 1.02
CA VAL A 208 11.16 -0.85 1.00
C VAL A 208 11.52 -0.45 -0.42
N THR A 209 12.05 0.76 -0.56
CA THR A 209 12.63 1.29 -1.80
C THR A 209 14.07 1.72 -1.55
N ARG A 210 14.84 1.99 -2.61
CA ARG A 210 16.05 2.80 -2.47
C ARG A 210 15.68 4.25 -2.19
N SER A 211 16.53 4.97 -1.48
CA SER A 211 16.36 6.42 -1.34
C SER A 211 16.29 7.08 -2.71
N GLY A 212 15.33 7.99 -2.88
CA GLY A 212 15.06 8.67 -4.17
C GLY A 212 14.32 7.83 -5.22
N SER A 213 14.01 6.55 -4.96
CA SER A 213 13.25 5.68 -5.88
C SER A 213 11.82 5.47 -5.42
N LEU A 214 10.91 5.28 -6.38
CA LEU A 214 9.53 4.83 -6.14
C LEU A 214 9.37 3.31 -6.32
N THR A 215 10.35 2.64 -6.93
CA THR A 215 10.27 1.20 -7.25
C THR A 215 10.42 0.37 -5.98
N PRO A 216 9.40 -0.41 -5.58
CA PRO A 216 9.48 -1.31 -4.44
C PRO A 216 10.48 -2.43 -4.69
N ILE A 217 11.33 -2.70 -3.69
CA ILE A 217 12.26 -3.83 -3.70
C ILE A 217 11.60 -5.03 -3.04
N GLN A 218 10.93 -4.79 -1.91
CA GLN A 218 10.29 -5.81 -1.11
C GLN A 218 9.08 -5.22 -0.40
N ALA A 219 8.05 -6.03 -0.19
CA ALA A 219 6.87 -5.65 0.58
C ALA A 219 6.52 -6.73 1.62
N ALA A 220 5.85 -6.30 2.68
CA ALA A 220 5.24 -7.15 3.69
C ALA A 220 3.97 -6.50 4.21
N GLY A 221 3.00 -7.28 4.62
CA GLY A 221 1.76 -6.76 5.17
C GLY A 221 0.94 -7.84 5.83
N GLY A 222 -0.16 -7.44 6.44
CA GLY A 222 -1.08 -8.36 7.09
C GLY A 222 -2.13 -7.65 7.93
N LEU A 223 -3.06 -8.44 8.47
CA LEU A 223 -4.09 -7.96 9.38
C LEU A 223 -3.49 -7.62 10.76
N LEU A 224 -4.03 -6.59 11.39
CA LEU A 224 -3.63 -6.12 12.74
C LEU A 224 -4.45 -6.78 13.87
N ARG A 225 -5.30 -7.76 13.54
CA ARG A 225 -6.17 -8.49 14.50
C ARG A 225 -6.21 -9.96 14.14
#